data_cebdabfd19f5e1d1c30fc0c32c30f5c1
#
_entry.id   cebdabfd19f5e1d1c30fc0c32c30f5c1
#
_cell.length_a   1.000
_cell.length_b   1.000
_cell.length_c   1.000
_cell.angle_alpha   90.00
_cell.angle_beta   90.00
_cell.angle_gamma   90.00
#
_symmetry.space_group_name_H-M   'P 1'
#
loop_
_entity.id
_entity.type
_entity.pdbx_description
1 polymer ?
#
loop_
_entity_poly.entity_id
_entity_poly.type
_entity_poly.pdbx_seq_one_letter_code
_entity_poly.pdbx_strand_id
1 'polypeptide(L)'
;ALKCLQDIQTRAGVSTLTTTTNSEEFDKAVFAERGYEFLAEYKRWFDLVRREKVSEFKSKYYPSSLMKANSHYYFPIPSTQIKLAGWTNNAGY
;
A
#
# COMPACT_ATOMS: atom_id res chain seq x y z
N ALA A 1 -6.82 -2.59 21.32
CA ALA A 1 -6.55 -2.59 19.86
C ALA A 1 -7.69 -3.26 19.08
N LEU A 2 -8.01 -4.55 19.36
CA LEU A 2 -9.04 -5.30 18.63
C LEU A 2 -10.41 -4.61 18.67
N LYS A 3 -10.85 -4.15 19.84
CA LYS A 3 -12.12 -3.42 19.99
C LYS A 3 -12.21 -2.20 19.09
N CYS A 4 -11.14 -1.41 18.96
CA CYS A 4 -11.14 -0.23 18.09
C CYS A 4 -11.34 -0.61 16.62
N LEU A 5 -10.75 -1.71 16.16
CA LEU A 5 -10.96 -2.22 14.80
C LEU A 5 -12.41 -2.67 14.61
N GLN A 6 -12.96 -3.41 15.56
CA GLN A 6 -14.36 -3.85 15.55
C GLN A 6 -15.35 -2.69 15.57
N ASP A 7 -15.07 -1.62 16.30
CA ASP A 7 -15.90 -0.40 16.32
C ASP A 7 -15.96 0.25 14.94
N ILE A 8 -14.85 0.32 14.21
CA ILE A 8 -14.80 0.82 12.83
C ILE A 8 -15.60 -0.09 11.91
N GLN A 9 -15.39 -1.40 11.98
CA GLN A 9 -16.08 -2.40 11.17
C GLN A 9 -17.60 -2.38 11.44
N THR A 10 -18.01 -2.23 12.67
CA THR A 10 -19.43 -2.11 13.05
C THR A 10 -20.06 -0.85 12.45
N ARG A 11 -19.37 0.28 12.54
CA ARG A 11 -19.80 1.54 11.91
C ARG A 11 -19.96 1.39 10.39
N ALA A 12 -19.04 0.66 9.74
CA ALA A 12 -19.06 0.39 8.31
C ALA A 12 -20.12 -0.66 7.89
N GLY A 13 -20.82 -1.28 8.83
CA GLY A 13 -21.84 -2.29 8.56
C GLY A 13 -21.28 -3.64 8.14
N VAL A 14 -20.06 -3.96 8.53
CA VAL A 14 -19.42 -5.26 8.22
C VAL A 14 -20.13 -6.36 8.99
N SER A 15 -20.60 -7.40 8.29
CA SER A 15 -21.35 -8.52 8.88
C SER A 15 -20.50 -9.45 9.74
N THR A 16 -19.20 -9.55 9.43
CA THR A 16 -18.27 -10.44 10.16
C THR A 16 -17.11 -9.63 10.69
N LEU A 17 -17.10 -9.40 12.00
CA LEU A 17 -16.05 -8.64 12.66
C LEU A 17 -14.77 -9.47 12.81
N THR A 18 -13.62 -8.79 12.78
CA THR A 18 -12.33 -9.42 13.08
C THR A 18 -12.29 -9.88 14.53
N THR A 19 -11.94 -11.16 14.75
CA THR A 19 -11.88 -11.78 16.10
C THR A 19 -10.51 -12.35 16.43
N THR A 20 -9.52 -12.20 15.55
CA THR A 20 -8.20 -12.80 15.74
C THR A 20 -7.46 -12.21 16.93
N THR A 21 -6.76 -13.07 17.67
CA THR A 21 -5.82 -12.70 18.73
C THR A 21 -4.36 -12.80 18.27
N ASN A 22 -4.13 -13.35 17.06
CA ASN A 22 -2.80 -13.46 16.46
C ASN A 22 -2.35 -12.08 15.97
N SER A 23 -1.14 -11.68 16.37
CA SER A 23 -0.58 -10.37 16.04
C SER A 23 -0.43 -10.12 14.52
N GLU A 24 0.02 -11.15 13.77
CA GLU A 24 0.20 -11.02 12.32
C GLU A 24 -1.13 -10.92 11.57
N GLU A 25 -2.11 -11.73 11.98
CA GLU A 25 -3.46 -11.69 11.39
C GLU A 25 -4.16 -10.37 11.72
N PHE A 26 -4.01 -9.90 12.96
CA PHE A 26 -4.51 -8.61 13.37
C PHE A 26 -3.89 -7.47 12.54
N ASP A 27 -2.58 -7.50 12.34
CA ASP A 27 -1.88 -6.52 11.51
C ASP A 27 -2.36 -6.53 10.06
N LYS A 28 -2.58 -7.72 9.47
CA LYS A 28 -3.17 -7.86 8.13
C LYS A 28 -4.60 -7.29 8.08
N ALA A 29 -5.41 -7.56 9.11
CA ALA A 29 -6.77 -7.03 9.20
C ALA A 29 -6.78 -5.49 9.29
N VAL A 30 -5.95 -4.90 10.12
CA VAL A 30 -5.79 -3.43 10.20
C VAL A 30 -5.32 -2.85 8.88
N PHE A 31 -4.37 -3.50 8.21
CA PHE A 31 -3.88 -3.04 6.91
C PHE A 31 -4.96 -3.07 5.82
N ALA A 32 -5.80 -4.10 5.82
CA ALA A 32 -6.94 -4.20 4.91
C ALA A 32 -7.98 -3.11 5.22
N GLU A 33 -8.37 -2.95 6.48
CA GLU A 33 -9.35 -1.95 6.93
C GLU A 33 -8.93 -0.53 6.57
N ARG A 34 -7.65 -0.19 6.77
CA ARG A 34 -7.10 1.10 6.33
C ARG A 34 -7.26 1.32 4.81
N GLY A 35 -7.19 0.24 4.03
CA GLY A 35 -7.40 0.31 2.58
C GLY A 35 -8.83 0.67 2.20
N TYR A 36 -9.81 0.20 2.96
CA TYR A 36 -11.23 0.51 2.76
C TYR A 36 -11.58 1.90 3.31
N GLU A 37 -11.17 2.19 4.54
CA GLU A 37 -11.49 3.43 5.23
C GLU A 37 -10.93 4.68 4.52
N PHE A 38 -9.74 4.56 3.96
CA PHE A 38 -9.05 5.66 3.26
C PHE A 38 -9.10 5.52 1.74
N LEU A 39 -10.15 4.89 1.22
CA LEU A 39 -10.34 4.76 -0.23
C LEU A 39 -10.42 6.16 -0.86
N ALA A 40 -9.67 6.35 -1.95
CA ALA A 40 -9.55 7.61 -2.68
C ALA A 40 -8.92 8.80 -1.91
N GLU A 41 -8.40 8.59 -0.70
CA GLU A 41 -7.67 9.62 0.04
C GLU A 41 -6.16 9.66 -0.25
N TYR A 42 -5.69 8.92 -1.24
CA TYR A 42 -4.28 8.83 -1.66
C TYR A 42 -3.31 8.31 -0.58
N LYS A 43 -3.82 7.78 0.52
CA LYS A 43 -3.01 7.26 1.64
C LYS A 43 -2.46 5.85 1.38
N ARG A 44 -3.13 5.06 0.53
CA ARG A 44 -2.77 3.65 0.28
C ARG A 44 -1.36 3.46 -0.23
N TRP A 45 -0.87 4.34 -1.09
CA TRP A 45 0.49 4.27 -1.61
C TRP A 45 1.54 4.33 -0.49
N PHE A 46 1.41 5.27 0.42
CA PHE A 46 2.34 5.42 1.54
C PHE A 46 2.30 4.21 2.49
N ASP A 47 1.13 3.63 2.73
CA ASP A 47 0.99 2.40 3.52
C ASP A 47 1.69 1.20 2.83
N LEU A 48 1.55 1.06 1.51
CA LEU A 48 2.20 0.01 0.73
C LEU A 48 3.72 0.16 0.73
N VAL A 49 4.22 1.37 0.52
CA VAL A 49 5.66 1.66 0.51
C VAL A 49 6.28 1.41 1.88
N ARG A 50 5.68 1.94 2.94
CA ARG A 50 6.17 1.79 4.32
C ARG A 50 6.24 0.32 4.77
N ARG A 51 5.35 -0.53 4.26
CA ARG A 51 5.26 -1.94 4.60
C ARG A 51 5.91 -2.86 3.57
N GLU A 52 6.60 -2.31 2.58
CA GLU A 52 7.24 -3.05 1.49
C GLU A 52 6.26 -3.99 0.73
N LYS A 53 4.98 -3.60 0.65
CA LYS A 53 3.90 -4.38 0.03
C LYS A 53 3.57 -3.97 -1.41
N VAL A 54 4.35 -3.06 -2.00
CA VAL A 54 4.10 -2.57 -3.37
C VAL A 54 4.16 -3.69 -4.40
N SER A 55 5.17 -4.57 -4.32
CA SER A 55 5.34 -5.70 -5.24
C SER A 55 4.17 -6.69 -5.15
N GLU A 56 3.78 -7.05 -3.92
CA GLU A 56 2.66 -7.95 -3.66
C GLU A 56 1.34 -7.36 -4.19
N PHE A 57 1.10 -6.09 -3.94
CA PHE A 57 -0.08 -5.39 -4.43
C PHE A 57 -0.11 -5.33 -5.96
N LYS A 58 1.00 -4.97 -6.59
CA LYS A 58 1.10 -4.92 -8.05
C LYS A 58 0.88 -6.29 -8.68
N SER A 59 1.51 -7.35 -8.18
CA SER A 59 1.35 -8.71 -8.71
C SER A 59 -0.10 -9.19 -8.67
N LYS A 60 -0.88 -8.70 -7.70
CA LYS A 60 -2.30 -9.05 -7.57
C LYS A 60 -3.22 -8.29 -8.54
N TYR A 61 -2.90 -7.03 -8.84
CA TYR A 61 -3.83 -6.14 -9.55
C TYR A 61 -3.35 -5.67 -10.92
N TYR A 62 -2.09 -5.92 -11.28
CA TYR A 62 -1.52 -5.47 -12.55
C TYR A 62 -0.97 -6.65 -13.36
N PRO A 63 -1.12 -6.64 -14.69
CA PRO A 63 -0.49 -7.62 -15.56
C PRO A 63 1.03 -7.62 -15.40
N SER A 64 1.64 -8.80 -15.49
CA SER A 64 3.10 -8.96 -15.39
C SER A 64 3.88 -8.11 -16.41
N SER A 65 3.28 -7.83 -17.57
CA SER A 65 3.86 -6.96 -18.61
C SER A 65 4.08 -5.51 -18.17
N LEU A 66 3.34 -5.06 -17.16
CA LEU A 66 3.48 -3.72 -16.57
C LEU A 66 4.39 -3.71 -15.33
N MET A 67 4.84 -4.89 -14.90
CA MET A 67 5.74 -5.02 -13.76
C MET A 67 7.18 -4.79 -14.20
N LYS A 68 7.77 -3.71 -13.71
CA LYS A 68 9.21 -3.49 -13.87
C LYS A 68 9.98 -4.01 -12.66
N ALA A 69 11.23 -4.41 -12.87
CA ALA A 69 12.14 -4.75 -11.79
C ALA A 69 12.18 -3.59 -10.76
N ASN A 70 12.33 -3.94 -9.48
CA ASN A 70 12.42 -3.00 -8.35
C ASN A 70 11.16 -2.22 -7.97
N SER A 71 10.00 -2.65 -8.43
CA SER A 71 8.68 -2.30 -7.86
C SER A 71 8.32 -0.82 -7.69
N HIS A 72 9.15 0.09 -8.15
CA HIS A 72 8.85 1.53 -8.16
C HIS A 72 8.46 2.10 -6.77
N TYR A 73 9.22 1.79 -5.75
CA TYR A 73 9.01 2.35 -4.40
C TYR A 73 9.23 3.86 -4.35
N TYR A 74 10.04 4.39 -5.26
CA TYR A 74 10.32 5.81 -5.38
C TYR A 74 9.71 6.35 -6.68
N PHE A 75 9.34 7.62 -6.68
CA PHE A 75 8.91 8.29 -7.90
C PHE A 75 10.10 8.58 -8.82
N PRO A 76 9.89 8.65 -10.15
CA PRO A 76 10.94 9.04 -11.07
C PRO A 76 11.35 10.51 -10.83
N ILE A 77 12.63 10.79 -11.00
CA ILE A 77 13.12 12.17 -11.04
C ILE A 77 12.70 12.77 -12.41
N PRO A 78 12.10 13.97 -12.43
CA PRO A 78 11.73 14.61 -13.69
C PRO A 78 12.91 14.74 -14.66
N SER A 79 12.70 14.43 -15.93
CA SER A 79 13.74 14.41 -16.97
C SER A 79 14.47 15.74 -17.12
N THR A 80 13.78 16.84 -16.86
CA THR A 80 14.39 18.19 -16.85
C THR A 80 15.43 18.33 -15.75
N GLN A 81 15.17 17.83 -14.55
CA GLN A 81 16.10 17.88 -13.43
C GLN A 81 17.32 16.98 -13.67
N ILE A 82 17.10 15.80 -14.25
CA ILE A 82 18.18 14.89 -14.63
C ILE A 82 19.14 15.57 -15.60
N LYS A 83 18.62 16.24 -16.63
CA LYS A 83 19.44 16.94 -17.63
C LYS A 83 20.20 18.12 -17.05
N LEU A 84 19.59 18.88 -16.16
CA LEU A 84 20.22 20.06 -15.55
C LEU A 84 21.29 19.70 -14.53
N ALA A 85 21.06 18.67 -13.71
CA ALA A 85 21.92 18.31 -12.59
C ALA A 85 22.88 17.14 -12.89
N GLY A 86 22.75 16.49 -14.06
CA GLY A 86 23.56 15.32 -14.39
C GLY A 86 23.24 14.09 -13.51
N TRP A 87 22.04 14.01 -12.96
CA TRP A 87 21.64 12.90 -12.10
C TRP A 87 21.21 11.66 -12.90
N THR A 88 21.29 10.52 -12.26
CA THR A 88 20.67 9.27 -12.73
C THR A 88 19.31 9.08 -12.07
N ASN A 89 18.35 8.51 -12.80
CA ASN A 89 17.02 8.25 -12.27
C ASN A 89 17.05 7.13 -11.20
N ASN A 90 15.97 7.05 -10.44
CA ASN A 90 15.76 5.94 -9.51
C ASN A 90 15.68 4.61 -10.27
N ALA A 91 16.11 3.51 -9.62
CA ALA A 91 16.09 2.19 -10.22
C ALA A 91 14.68 1.83 -10.74
N GLY A 92 14.62 1.36 -11.99
CA GLY A 92 13.36 0.99 -12.65
C GLY A 92 12.79 2.04 -13.62
N TYR A 93 13.44 3.21 -13.76
CA TYR A 93 13.05 4.27 -14.70
C TYR A 93 14.12 4.59 -15.73
#